data_420b90360046c51f1ae48f18bf14dac4
#
_entry.id   420b90360046c51f1ae48f18bf14dac4
#
_cell.length_a   1.000
_cell.length_b   1.000
_cell.length_c   1.000
_cell.angle_alpha   90.00
_cell.angle_beta   90.00
_cell.angle_gamma   90.00
#
_symmetry.space_group_name_H-M   'P 1'
#
loop_
_entity.id
_entity.type
_entity.pdbx_description
1 polymer ?
#
loop_
_entity_poly.entity_id
_entity_poly.type
_entity_poly.pdbx_seq_one_letter_code
_entity_poly.pdbx_strand_id
1 'polypeptide(L)'
;MPKSIYESIYKDLKQKIERDVFAYQELLPSENTLIQTYHCSRNTLRRAVSRLVSDGYVQTMQGKGVRNIYQPAAQTAFTIGEIESFRESALRNGHQSLTKVLLFTEFAINEKQALYTGFSVGTDIYYIQRLHYLDDMPLILNHNYFLKAAVPGLTPEIAENSIYDYLENTLHMTIVNSKRIMTVEKMTQIDEKYLKLNAEDYNCMAVVSSQTYNSDGVMFEYTQSRHRPDYFRFYDNAVRKSN
;
A
#
# COMPACT_ATOMS: atom_id res chain seq x y z
N MET A 1 9.92 -8.15 -18.73
CA MET A 1 9.29 -7.49 -19.89
C MET A 1 9.90 -6.09 -20.07
N PRO A 2 10.12 -5.57 -21.28
CA PRO A 2 10.61 -4.21 -21.43
C PRO A 2 9.62 -3.24 -20.82
N LYS A 3 10.09 -2.36 -19.91
CA LYS A 3 9.27 -1.31 -19.30
C LYS A 3 8.63 -0.48 -20.40
N SER A 4 7.35 -0.25 -20.37
CA SER A 4 6.66 0.55 -21.38
C SER A 4 7.17 2.00 -21.31
N ILE A 5 7.35 2.65 -22.46
CA ILE A 5 7.89 4.02 -22.57
C ILE A 5 7.13 4.99 -21.66
N TYR A 6 5.79 4.87 -21.54
CA TYR A 6 5.00 5.76 -20.67
C TYR A 6 5.34 5.59 -19.18
N GLU A 7 5.68 4.39 -18.73
CA GLU A 7 6.09 4.14 -17.33
C GLU A 7 7.44 4.77 -17.01
N SER A 8 8.35 4.75 -17.96
CA SER A 8 9.65 5.43 -17.82
C SER A 8 9.45 6.95 -17.70
N ILE A 9 8.61 7.54 -18.56
CA ILE A 9 8.27 8.97 -18.51
C ILE A 9 7.58 9.34 -17.20
N TYR A 10 6.60 8.53 -16.77
CA TYR A 10 5.91 8.73 -15.50
C TYR A 10 6.90 8.75 -14.33
N LYS A 11 7.80 7.76 -14.24
CA LYS A 11 8.80 7.68 -13.17
C LYS A 11 9.77 8.85 -13.16
N ASP A 12 10.25 9.27 -14.32
CA ASP A 12 11.18 10.39 -14.43
C ASP A 12 10.50 11.72 -14.04
N LEU A 13 9.30 11.98 -14.54
CA LEU A 13 8.54 13.18 -14.17
C LEU A 13 8.19 13.18 -12.68
N LYS A 14 7.74 12.04 -12.13
CA LYS A 14 7.48 11.87 -10.70
C LYS A 14 8.72 12.24 -9.88
N GLN A 15 9.87 11.65 -10.21
CA GLN A 15 11.12 11.92 -9.52
C GLN A 15 11.57 13.38 -9.60
N LYS A 16 11.38 14.02 -10.76
CA LYS A 16 11.68 15.45 -10.93
C LYS A 16 10.80 16.33 -10.06
N ILE A 17 9.51 15.99 -9.95
CA ILE A 17 8.57 16.70 -9.08
C ILE A 17 8.97 16.49 -7.60
N GLU A 18 9.23 15.27 -7.18
CA GLU A 18 9.64 14.93 -5.80
C GLU A 18 10.97 15.59 -5.39
N ARG A 19 11.86 15.87 -6.35
CA ARG A 19 13.14 16.58 -6.15
C ARG A 19 13.03 18.10 -6.33
N ASP A 20 11.81 18.63 -6.41
CA ASP A 20 11.53 20.05 -6.57
C ASP A 20 12.17 20.70 -7.82
N VAL A 21 12.41 19.90 -8.89
CA VAL A 21 12.85 20.42 -10.19
C VAL A 21 11.76 21.31 -10.82
N PHE A 22 10.52 21.01 -10.53
CA PHE A 22 9.34 21.84 -10.81
C PHE A 22 8.75 22.27 -9.47
N ALA A 23 8.79 23.55 -9.14
CA ALA A 23 8.30 24.07 -7.87
C ALA A 23 6.78 23.80 -7.69
N TYR A 24 6.33 23.77 -6.44
CA TYR A 24 4.89 23.68 -6.15
C TYR A 24 4.13 24.81 -6.83
N GLN A 25 3.02 24.50 -7.50
CA GLN A 25 2.19 25.41 -8.31
C GLN A 25 2.85 25.90 -9.61
N GLU A 26 4.05 25.45 -9.96
CA GLU A 26 4.67 25.73 -11.24
C GLU A 26 4.02 24.92 -12.39
N LEU A 27 4.05 25.48 -13.60
CA LEU A 27 3.66 24.75 -14.80
C LEU A 27 4.80 23.84 -15.27
N LEU A 28 4.49 22.60 -15.55
CA LEU A 28 5.42 21.72 -16.26
C LEU A 28 5.68 22.27 -17.67
N PRO A 29 6.80 21.92 -18.31
CA PRO A 29 7.06 22.23 -19.70
C PRO A 29 5.88 21.83 -20.61
N SER A 30 5.71 22.54 -21.73
CA SER A 30 4.59 22.30 -22.65
C SER A 30 4.56 20.84 -23.15
N GLU A 31 3.37 20.37 -23.55
CA GLU A 31 3.21 19.02 -24.14
C GLU A 31 4.18 18.81 -25.29
N ASN A 32 4.38 19.79 -26.17
CA ASN A 32 5.30 19.70 -27.30
C ASN A 32 6.76 19.61 -26.84
N THR A 33 7.16 20.40 -25.84
CA THR A 33 8.50 20.33 -25.25
C THR A 33 8.76 18.94 -24.64
N LEU A 34 7.83 18.41 -23.88
CA LEU A 34 7.96 17.09 -23.26
C LEU A 34 8.01 15.96 -24.30
N ILE A 35 7.22 16.05 -25.38
CA ILE A 35 7.26 15.10 -26.49
C ILE A 35 8.67 15.07 -27.13
N GLN A 36 9.26 16.25 -27.34
CA GLN A 36 10.63 16.36 -27.86
C GLN A 36 11.66 15.81 -26.88
N THR A 37 11.54 16.16 -25.59
CA THR A 37 12.47 15.71 -24.54
C THR A 37 12.48 14.19 -24.39
N TYR A 38 11.29 13.57 -24.42
CA TYR A 38 11.17 12.11 -24.22
C TYR A 38 11.13 11.31 -25.52
N HIS A 39 11.22 11.95 -26.68
CA HIS A 39 11.16 11.29 -28.00
C HIS A 39 9.98 10.32 -28.12
N CYS A 40 8.79 10.75 -27.67
CA CYS A 40 7.61 9.87 -27.56
C CYS A 40 6.39 10.42 -28.33
N SER A 41 5.39 9.57 -28.52
CA SER A 41 4.13 10.02 -29.09
C SER A 41 3.31 10.85 -28.08
N ARG A 42 2.43 11.72 -28.60
CA ARG A 42 1.49 12.50 -27.80
C ARG A 42 0.64 11.61 -26.88
N ASN A 43 0.18 10.48 -27.39
CA ASN A 43 -0.64 9.53 -26.59
C ASN A 43 0.17 8.88 -25.46
N THR A 44 1.44 8.56 -25.71
CA THR A 44 2.35 8.01 -24.67
C THR A 44 2.57 9.01 -23.54
N LEU A 45 2.83 10.28 -23.89
CA LEU A 45 2.99 11.34 -22.87
C LEU A 45 1.70 11.57 -22.09
N ARG A 46 0.56 11.68 -22.76
CA ARG A 46 -0.74 11.87 -22.11
C ARG A 46 -1.08 10.75 -21.14
N ARG A 47 -0.73 9.51 -21.47
CA ARG A 47 -0.90 8.37 -20.56
C ARG A 47 -0.04 8.51 -19.31
N ALA A 48 1.22 8.95 -19.42
CA ALA A 48 2.09 9.21 -18.27
C ALA A 48 1.55 10.36 -17.41
N VAL A 49 1.13 11.47 -18.03
CA VAL A 49 0.55 12.62 -17.33
C VAL A 49 -0.78 12.24 -16.65
N SER A 50 -1.65 11.46 -17.32
CA SER A 50 -2.90 10.99 -16.70
C SER A 50 -2.64 10.18 -15.44
N ARG A 51 -1.60 9.38 -15.41
CA ARG A 51 -1.20 8.64 -14.20
C ARG A 51 -0.70 9.58 -13.10
N LEU A 52 0.12 10.60 -13.45
CA LEU A 52 0.53 11.63 -12.49
C LEU A 52 -0.66 12.41 -11.92
N VAL A 53 -1.71 12.64 -12.71
CA VAL A 53 -2.97 13.27 -12.25
C VAL A 53 -3.70 12.34 -11.27
N SER A 54 -3.85 11.05 -11.62
CA SER A 54 -4.48 10.07 -10.72
C SER A 54 -3.75 9.96 -9.38
N ASP A 55 -2.41 10.02 -9.41
CA ASP A 55 -1.57 9.90 -8.22
C ASP A 55 -1.42 11.23 -7.46
N GLY A 56 -2.08 12.32 -7.91
CA GLY A 56 -2.10 13.61 -7.21
C GLY A 56 -0.84 14.46 -7.35
N TYR A 57 0.05 14.14 -8.29
CA TYR A 57 1.27 14.92 -8.54
C TYR A 57 1.02 16.20 -9.31
N VAL A 58 0.12 16.14 -10.28
CA VAL A 58 -0.15 17.26 -11.18
C VAL A 58 -1.64 17.41 -11.46
N GLN A 59 -2.03 18.61 -11.89
CA GLN A 59 -3.37 18.91 -12.38
C GLN A 59 -3.30 19.43 -13.81
N THR A 60 -4.09 18.86 -14.71
CA THR A 60 -4.27 19.41 -16.06
C THR A 60 -5.26 20.58 -16.03
N MET A 61 -4.89 21.66 -16.71
CA MET A 61 -5.73 22.83 -16.86
C MET A 61 -5.99 23.07 -18.35
N GLN A 62 -7.26 23.11 -18.74
CA GLN A 62 -7.65 23.29 -20.13
C GLN A 62 -7.07 24.60 -20.71
N GLY A 63 -6.33 24.51 -21.81
CA GLY A 63 -5.71 25.63 -22.49
C GLY A 63 -4.50 26.26 -21.78
N LYS A 64 -4.16 25.83 -20.57
CA LYS A 64 -3.07 26.41 -19.75
C LYS A 64 -1.89 25.47 -19.50
N GLY A 65 -2.09 24.16 -19.66
CA GLY A 65 -1.05 23.15 -19.46
C GLY A 65 -1.24 22.28 -18.22
N VAL A 66 -0.15 21.79 -17.67
CA VAL A 66 -0.11 20.87 -16.52
C VAL A 66 0.61 21.57 -15.37
N ARG A 67 -0.03 21.64 -14.20
CA ARG A 67 0.51 22.30 -13.00
C ARG A 67 0.96 21.28 -11.96
N ASN A 68 2.14 21.48 -11.37
CA ASN A 68 2.57 20.73 -10.20
C ASN A 68 1.68 21.08 -8.98
N ILE A 69 1.04 20.09 -8.38
CA ILE A 69 0.25 20.21 -7.15
C ILE A 69 0.79 19.32 -6.02
N TYR A 70 1.94 18.69 -6.26
CA TYR A 70 2.53 17.79 -5.29
C TYR A 70 3.08 18.54 -4.09
N GLN A 71 2.72 18.08 -2.92
CA GLN A 71 3.34 18.44 -1.66
C GLN A 71 3.78 17.15 -0.97
N PRO A 72 5.00 17.06 -0.45
CA PRO A 72 5.43 15.89 0.30
C PRO A 72 4.44 15.62 1.43
N ALA A 73 3.89 14.42 1.49
CA ALA A 73 3.15 13.98 2.67
C ALA A 73 4.10 14.01 3.87
N ALA A 74 3.58 14.37 5.07
CA ALA A 74 4.35 14.29 6.29
C ALA A 74 5.01 12.90 6.40
N GLN A 75 6.28 12.84 6.78
CA GLN A 75 7.19 11.68 6.74
C GLN A 75 6.66 10.36 7.32
N THR A 76 5.52 10.36 7.99
CA THR A 76 4.87 9.18 8.62
C THR A 76 3.59 8.73 7.91
N ALA A 77 3.28 9.24 6.72
CA ALA A 77 2.05 8.87 6.05
C ALA A 77 2.20 7.53 5.30
N PHE A 78 1.48 6.51 5.73
CA PHE A 78 1.20 5.35 4.89
C PHE A 78 0.28 5.82 3.75
N THR A 79 0.79 5.81 2.54
CA THR A 79 0.00 6.17 1.36
C THR A 79 -0.86 4.97 0.98
N ILE A 80 -2.17 5.06 1.17
CA ILE A 80 -3.10 4.01 0.74
C ILE A 80 -3.48 4.27 -0.73
N GLY A 81 -2.59 4.06 -1.63
CA GLY A 81 -2.84 4.12 -3.07
C GLY A 81 -2.20 2.93 -3.77
N GLU A 82 -1.12 2.44 -3.25
CA GLU A 82 -0.37 1.32 -3.80
C GLU A 82 -0.46 0.10 -2.87
N ILE A 83 -0.34 -1.10 -3.45
CA ILE A 83 -0.18 -2.33 -2.68
C ILE A 83 1.31 -2.43 -2.37
N GLU A 84 1.66 -2.13 -1.14
CA GLU A 84 3.02 -2.02 -0.68
C GLU A 84 3.18 -2.79 0.63
N SER A 85 4.28 -3.50 0.79
CA SER A 85 4.61 -4.12 2.07
C SER A 85 5.06 -3.07 3.09
N PHE A 86 4.94 -3.36 4.37
CA PHE A 86 5.43 -2.48 5.44
C PHE A 86 6.91 -2.13 5.27
N ARG A 87 7.73 -3.11 4.87
CA ARG A 87 9.16 -2.93 4.64
C ARG A 87 9.45 -1.97 3.48
N GLU A 88 8.73 -2.10 2.36
CA GLU A 88 8.88 -1.20 1.21
C GLU A 88 8.51 0.22 1.59
N SER A 89 7.39 0.39 2.32
CA SER A 89 6.96 1.70 2.83
C SER A 89 8.01 2.34 3.76
N ALA A 90 8.55 1.58 4.70
CA ALA A 90 9.59 2.05 5.60
C ALA A 90 10.87 2.46 4.86
N LEU A 91 11.36 1.63 3.94
CA LEU A 91 12.55 1.93 3.13
C LEU A 91 12.37 3.18 2.27
N ARG A 92 11.20 3.35 1.65
CA ARG A 92 10.87 4.53 0.84
C ARG A 92 10.92 5.81 1.67
N ASN A 93 10.54 5.73 2.94
CA ASN A 93 10.51 6.87 3.86
C ASN A 93 11.82 7.03 4.68
N GLY A 94 12.84 6.20 4.43
CA GLY A 94 14.15 6.30 5.10
C GLY A 94 14.16 5.79 6.54
N HIS A 95 13.19 4.95 6.93
CA HIS A 95 13.07 4.38 8.26
C HIS A 95 13.56 2.93 8.33
N GLN A 96 13.97 2.51 9.51
CA GLN A 96 14.26 1.10 9.80
C GLN A 96 12.97 0.36 10.19
N SER A 97 12.74 -0.79 9.58
CA SER A 97 11.59 -1.64 9.89
C SER A 97 12.03 -2.98 10.45
N LEU A 98 11.28 -3.47 11.44
CA LEU A 98 11.40 -4.82 11.98
C LEU A 98 10.01 -5.45 12.07
N THR A 99 9.90 -6.70 11.69
CA THR A 99 8.68 -7.49 11.87
C THR A 99 8.95 -8.67 12.79
N LYS A 100 8.09 -8.88 13.79
CA LYS A 100 8.12 -10.05 14.66
C LYS A 100 6.86 -10.87 14.46
N VAL A 101 7.00 -12.17 14.27
CA VAL A 101 5.90 -13.13 14.28
C VAL A 101 5.55 -13.45 15.72
N LEU A 102 4.31 -13.14 16.13
CA LEU A 102 3.78 -13.43 17.46
C LEU A 102 3.09 -14.79 17.52
N LEU A 103 2.45 -15.18 16.42
CA LEU A 103 1.76 -16.43 16.23
C LEU A 103 1.79 -16.85 14.76
N PHE A 104 2.06 -18.12 14.52
CA PHE A 104 1.92 -18.77 13.21
C PHE A 104 1.18 -20.08 13.41
N THR A 105 0.03 -20.24 12.77
CA THR A 105 -0.77 -21.45 12.88
C THR A 105 -1.57 -21.70 11.61
N GLU A 106 -2.14 -22.89 11.50
CA GLU A 106 -2.94 -23.32 10.36
C GLU A 106 -4.29 -23.81 10.85
N PHE A 107 -5.34 -23.48 10.11
CA PHE A 107 -6.68 -24.00 10.37
C PHE A 107 -7.60 -23.85 9.16
N ALA A 108 -8.74 -24.55 9.18
CA ALA A 108 -9.81 -24.34 8.22
C ALA A 108 -10.76 -23.22 8.67
N ILE A 109 -11.16 -22.35 7.75
CA ILE A 109 -12.10 -21.23 8.00
C ILE A 109 -13.44 -21.77 8.53
N ASN A 110 -13.89 -21.24 9.64
CA ASN A 110 -15.23 -21.51 10.20
C ASN A 110 -16.26 -20.46 9.74
N GLU A 111 -17.53 -20.67 10.07
CA GLU A 111 -18.64 -19.79 9.69
C GLU A 111 -18.42 -18.31 10.12
N LYS A 112 -17.95 -18.10 11.36
CA LYS A 112 -17.69 -16.75 11.88
C LYS A 112 -16.58 -16.06 11.12
N GLN A 113 -15.50 -16.78 10.81
CA GLN A 113 -14.36 -16.24 10.06
C GLN A 113 -14.73 -15.94 8.61
N ALA A 114 -15.56 -16.77 7.97
CA ALA A 114 -16.03 -16.56 6.61
C ALA A 114 -16.74 -15.21 6.44
N LEU A 115 -17.51 -14.76 7.44
CA LEU A 115 -18.27 -13.51 7.41
C LEU A 115 -17.39 -12.26 7.26
N TYR A 116 -16.19 -12.24 7.83
CA TYR A 116 -15.35 -11.04 7.78
C TYR A 116 -14.14 -11.19 6.85
N THR A 117 -13.65 -12.41 6.63
CA THR A 117 -12.49 -12.62 5.74
C THR A 117 -12.89 -12.66 4.27
N GLY A 118 -14.08 -13.20 3.96
CA GLY A 118 -14.53 -13.49 2.61
C GLY A 118 -14.05 -14.83 2.06
N PHE A 119 -13.26 -15.61 2.81
CA PHE A 119 -12.96 -17.01 2.48
C PHE A 119 -14.17 -17.91 2.75
N SER A 120 -14.33 -18.97 1.95
CA SER A 120 -15.37 -19.96 2.17
C SER A 120 -15.09 -20.79 3.42
N VAL A 121 -16.16 -21.27 4.06
CA VAL A 121 -16.06 -22.24 5.18
C VAL A 121 -15.31 -23.48 4.71
N GLY A 122 -14.38 -23.99 5.53
CA GLY A 122 -13.55 -25.15 5.20
C GLY A 122 -12.29 -24.83 4.40
N THR A 123 -12.06 -23.57 4.01
CA THR A 123 -10.83 -23.18 3.31
C THR A 123 -9.63 -23.26 4.26
N ASP A 124 -8.58 -23.97 3.87
CA ASP A 124 -7.34 -24.06 4.62
C ASP A 124 -6.50 -22.80 4.47
N ILE A 125 -6.11 -22.21 5.59
CA ILE A 125 -5.33 -20.97 5.64
C ILE A 125 -4.12 -21.09 6.57
N TYR A 126 -3.09 -20.28 6.32
CA TYR A 126 -2.14 -19.85 7.32
C TYR A 126 -2.69 -18.63 8.04
N TYR A 127 -2.73 -18.64 9.37
CA TYR A 127 -3.04 -17.48 10.18
C TYR A 127 -1.79 -17.00 10.90
N ILE A 128 -1.47 -15.72 10.75
CA ILE A 128 -0.24 -15.15 11.28
C ILE A 128 -0.58 -13.85 12.01
N GLN A 129 -0.11 -13.72 13.24
CA GLN A 129 -0.07 -12.42 13.92
C GLN A 129 1.34 -11.86 13.81
N ARG A 130 1.46 -10.65 13.27
CA ARG A 130 2.74 -9.96 13.10
C ARG A 130 2.70 -8.58 13.74
N LEU A 131 3.77 -8.27 14.45
CA LEU A 131 3.98 -6.94 15.02
C LEU A 131 5.07 -6.22 14.23
N HIS A 132 4.71 -5.08 13.68
CA HIS A 132 5.60 -4.26 12.89
C HIS A 132 6.11 -3.08 13.70
N TYR A 133 7.43 -2.91 13.68
CA TYR A 133 8.14 -1.82 14.33
C TYR A 133 8.71 -0.88 13.28
N LEU A 134 8.66 0.42 13.59
CA LEU A 134 9.36 1.46 12.86
C LEU A 134 10.25 2.21 13.86
N ASP A 135 11.56 2.26 13.61
CA ASP A 135 12.53 2.89 14.51
C ASP A 135 12.33 2.47 15.97
N ASP A 136 12.26 1.15 16.21
CA ASP A 136 12.03 0.50 17.51
C ASP A 136 10.64 0.71 18.15
N MET A 137 9.76 1.47 17.53
CA MET A 137 8.40 1.68 18.02
C MET A 137 7.42 0.68 17.38
N PRO A 138 6.63 -0.08 18.17
CA PRO A 138 5.60 -0.96 17.63
C PRO A 138 4.45 -0.12 17.09
N LEU A 139 4.17 -0.20 15.79
CA LEU A 139 3.17 0.62 15.12
C LEU A 139 1.93 -0.12 14.67
N ILE A 140 2.07 -1.36 14.21
CA ILE A 140 0.98 -2.09 13.57
C ILE A 140 0.96 -3.52 14.06
N LEU A 141 -0.21 -3.97 14.50
CA LEU A 141 -0.50 -5.38 14.76
C LEU A 141 -1.34 -5.93 13.60
N ASN A 142 -0.75 -6.84 12.84
CA ASN A 142 -1.41 -7.49 11.71
C ASN A 142 -1.96 -8.86 12.10
N HIS A 143 -3.18 -9.14 11.62
CA HIS A 143 -3.80 -10.45 11.58
C HIS A 143 -3.93 -10.86 10.11
N ASN A 144 -3.03 -11.71 9.64
CA ASN A 144 -3.00 -12.13 8.24
C ASN A 144 -3.59 -13.54 8.09
N TYR A 145 -4.39 -13.72 7.06
CA TYR A 145 -4.99 -14.98 6.64
C TYR A 145 -4.56 -15.24 5.20
N PHE A 146 -3.69 -16.21 4.97
CA PHE A 146 -3.22 -16.57 3.63
C PHE A 146 -3.82 -17.88 3.18
N LEU A 147 -4.36 -17.95 1.98
CA LEU A 147 -4.86 -19.14 1.35
C LEU A 147 -3.69 -20.14 1.13
N LYS A 148 -3.68 -21.27 1.85
CA LYS A 148 -2.58 -22.26 1.76
C LYS A 148 -2.32 -22.75 0.35
N ALA A 149 -3.36 -23.00 -0.43
CA ALA A 149 -3.24 -23.45 -1.81
C ALA A 149 -2.54 -22.43 -2.74
N ALA A 150 -2.65 -21.14 -2.44
CA ALA A 150 -2.01 -20.08 -3.23
C ALA A 150 -0.61 -19.70 -2.71
N VAL A 151 -0.30 -20.00 -1.44
CA VAL A 151 0.95 -19.60 -0.78
C VAL A 151 1.64 -20.84 -0.17
N PRO A 152 2.01 -21.85 -0.97
CA PRO A 152 2.66 -23.05 -0.46
C PRO A 152 4.03 -22.72 0.15
N GLY A 153 4.40 -23.42 1.23
CA GLY A 153 5.74 -23.30 1.84
C GLY A 153 5.98 -22.04 2.68
N LEU A 154 4.94 -21.29 3.03
CA LEU A 154 5.07 -20.15 3.94
C LEU A 154 5.50 -20.63 5.33
N THR A 155 6.53 -19.97 5.89
CA THR A 155 7.09 -20.28 7.21
C THR A 155 7.14 -19.05 8.10
N PRO A 156 7.34 -19.20 9.44
CA PRO A 156 7.56 -18.06 10.33
C PRO A 156 8.72 -17.18 9.89
N GLU A 157 9.82 -17.74 9.43
CA GLU A 157 11.02 -16.99 9.01
C GLU A 157 10.73 -16.15 7.76
N ILE A 158 9.95 -16.66 6.81
CA ILE A 158 9.48 -15.88 5.65
C ILE A 158 8.57 -14.74 6.13
N ALA A 159 7.69 -15.03 7.09
CA ALA A 159 6.74 -14.06 7.63
C ALA A 159 7.41 -12.95 8.47
N GLU A 160 8.58 -13.18 9.06
CA GLU A 160 9.41 -12.15 9.72
C GLU A 160 10.12 -11.23 8.72
N ASN A 161 10.27 -11.69 7.49
CA ASN A 161 10.84 -10.89 6.41
C ASN A 161 9.73 -10.21 5.59
N SER A 162 9.74 -10.39 4.28
CA SER A 162 8.71 -9.87 3.39
C SER A 162 7.94 -11.02 2.74
N ILE A 163 6.68 -11.22 3.17
CA ILE A 163 5.82 -12.23 2.52
C ILE A 163 5.61 -11.86 1.05
N TYR A 164 5.43 -10.59 0.71
CA TYR A 164 5.23 -10.16 -0.68
C TYR A 164 6.45 -10.43 -1.56
N ASP A 165 7.66 -10.22 -1.03
CA ASP A 165 8.90 -10.60 -1.72
C ASP A 165 8.94 -12.11 -2.03
N TYR A 166 8.54 -12.94 -1.05
CA TYR A 166 8.40 -14.39 -1.25
C TYR A 166 7.36 -14.74 -2.32
N LEU A 167 6.18 -14.10 -2.28
CA LEU A 167 5.13 -14.33 -3.27
C LEU A 167 5.58 -13.95 -4.69
N GLU A 168 6.20 -12.79 -4.86
CA GLU A 168 6.57 -12.26 -6.16
C GLU A 168 7.86 -12.89 -6.71
N ASN A 169 8.90 -13.03 -5.89
CA ASN A 169 10.21 -13.47 -6.34
C ASN A 169 10.44 -14.98 -6.26
N THR A 170 9.79 -15.68 -5.31
CA THR A 170 9.93 -17.14 -5.16
C THR A 170 8.77 -17.90 -5.82
N LEU A 171 7.53 -17.48 -5.56
CA LEU A 171 6.35 -18.12 -6.12
C LEU A 171 5.92 -17.57 -7.48
N HIS A 172 6.56 -16.47 -7.95
CA HIS A 172 6.26 -15.78 -9.20
C HIS A 172 4.79 -15.33 -9.31
N MET A 173 4.16 -15.06 -8.17
CA MET A 173 2.80 -14.55 -8.11
C MET A 173 2.77 -13.08 -8.49
N THR A 174 1.84 -12.69 -9.37
CA THR A 174 1.57 -11.29 -9.66
C THR A 174 0.43 -10.79 -8.80
N ILE A 175 0.71 -9.87 -7.87
CA ILE A 175 -0.27 -9.20 -7.03
C ILE A 175 -0.87 -8.04 -7.81
N VAL A 176 -2.22 -7.96 -7.92
CA VAL A 176 -2.87 -7.01 -8.85
C VAL A 176 -3.78 -6.04 -8.13
N ASN A 177 -4.58 -6.50 -7.17
CA ASN A 177 -5.65 -5.69 -6.60
C ASN A 177 -5.82 -5.97 -5.11
N SER A 178 -6.13 -4.93 -4.35
CA SER A 178 -6.50 -5.03 -2.94
C SER A 178 -7.73 -4.16 -2.65
N LYS A 179 -8.80 -4.79 -2.17
CA LYS A 179 -9.98 -4.09 -1.67
C LYS A 179 -9.79 -3.78 -0.20
N ARG A 180 -9.92 -2.52 0.19
CA ARG A 180 -9.65 -2.07 1.55
C ARG A 180 -10.86 -1.40 2.17
N ILE A 181 -11.05 -1.66 3.46
CA ILE A 181 -12.02 -0.98 4.31
C ILE A 181 -11.26 -0.44 5.52
N MET A 182 -11.46 0.84 5.81
CA MET A 182 -10.91 1.49 6.99
C MET A 182 -12.02 1.74 7.99
N THR A 183 -11.78 1.33 9.24
CA THR A 183 -12.71 1.50 10.35
C THR A 183 -11.97 2.04 11.57
N VAL A 184 -12.73 2.56 12.51
CA VAL A 184 -12.26 2.84 13.87
C VAL A 184 -12.93 1.83 14.78
N GLU A 185 -12.12 1.04 15.48
CA GLU A 185 -12.57 -0.03 16.35
C GLU A 185 -12.11 0.19 17.79
N LYS A 186 -12.80 -0.39 18.75
CA LYS A 186 -12.33 -0.37 20.14
C LYS A 186 -10.97 -1.03 20.27
N MET A 187 -10.12 -0.46 21.09
CA MET A 187 -8.85 -1.07 21.47
C MET A 187 -9.12 -2.36 22.26
N THR A 188 -8.33 -3.39 21.99
CA THR A 188 -8.36 -4.67 22.69
C THR A 188 -7.16 -4.79 23.64
N GLN A 189 -7.22 -5.71 24.60
CA GLN A 189 -6.09 -6.00 25.49
C GLN A 189 -4.82 -6.45 24.72
N ILE A 190 -5.01 -7.06 23.55
CA ILE A 190 -3.90 -7.48 22.68
C ILE A 190 -3.22 -6.25 22.07
N ASP A 191 -4.00 -5.28 21.59
CA ASP A 191 -3.49 -4.01 21.07
C ASP A 191 -2.71 -3.25 22.15
N GLU A 192 -3.30 -3.08 23.33
CA GLU A 192 -2.65 -2.42 24.47
C GLU A 192 -1.31 -3.06 24.80
N LYS A 193 -1.29 -4.38 24.94
CA LYS A 193 -0.10 -5.16 25.29
C LYS A 193 1.02 -5.02 24.25
N TYR A 194 0.73 -5.24 22.97
CA TYR A 194 1.76 -5.36 21.94
C TYR A 194 2.13 -4.02 21.32
N LEU A 195 1.20 -3.08 21.21
CA LEU A 195 1.47 -1.75 20.68
C LEU A 195 1.91 -0.75 21.76
N LYS A 196 2.00 -1.20 23.04
CA LYS A 196 2.41 -0.38 24.18
C LYS A 196 1.58 0.90 24.29
N LEU A 197 0.27 0.77 24.08
CA LEU A 197 -0.68 1.86 24.24
C LEU A 197 -1.19 1.89 25.68
N ASN A 198 -1.48 3.10 26.18
CA ASN A 198 -2.16 3.29 27.45
C ASN A 198 -3.67 3.44 27.19
N ALA A 199 -4.51 2.62 27.83
CA ALA A 199 -5.96 2.68 27.72
C ALA A 199 -6.57 4.01 28.25
N GLU A 200 -5.86 4.75 29.09
CA GLU A 200 -6.27 6.09 29.55
C GLU A 200 -6.13 7.13 28.44
N ASP A 201 -5.13 6.99 27.54
CA ASP A 201 -4.86 7.92 26.46
C ASP A 201 -5.62 7.54 25.19
N TYR A 202 -5.80 6.24 24.94
CA TYR A 202 -6.38 5.71 23.70
C TYR A 202 -7.42 4.62 24.01
N ASN A 203 -8.60 4.75 23.43
CA ASN A 203 -9.67 3.75 23.56
C ASN A 203 -10.07 3.10 22.24
N CYS A 204 -9.44 3.52 21.12
CA CYS A 204 -9.73 3.03 19.78
C CYS A 204 -8.46 2.84 18.95
N MET A 205 -8.59 2.05 17.88
CA MET A 205 -7.57 1.75 16.88
C MET A 205 -8.06 2.17 15.51
N ALA A 206 -7.16 2.66 14.66
CA ALA A 206 -7.42 2.73 13.24
C ALA A 206 -7.17 1.33 12.64
N VAL A 207 -8.17 0.77 11.97
CA VAL A 207 -8.12 -0.60 11.44
C VAL A 207 -8.30 -0.58 9.93
N VAL A 208 -7.37 -1.21 9.22
CA VAL A 208 -7.45 -1.41 7.77
C VAL A 208 -7.65 -2.89 7.51
N SER A 209 -8.81 -3.28 6.99
CA SER A 209 -9.09 -4.64 6.52
C SER A 209 -8.93 -4.69 5.01
N SER A 210 -8.19 -5.65 4.50
CA SER A 210 -7.92 -5.78 3.07
C SER A 210 -8.11 -7.21 2.57
N GLN A 211 -8.65 -7.33 1.35
CA GLN A 211 -8.72 -8.55 0.57
C GLN A 211 -7.85 -8.37 -0.66
N THR A 212 -6.81 -9.20 -0.81
CA THR A 212 -5.81 -9.06 -1.89
C THR A 212 -5.92 -10.21 -2.88
N TYR A 213 -5.81 -9.85 -4.17
CA TYR A 213 -6.04 -10.74 -5.31
C TYR A 213 -4.83 -10.78 -6.22
N ASN A 214 -4.54 -11.97 -6.76
CA ASN A 214 -3.51 -12.19 -7.77
C ASN A 214 -4.03 -11.95 -9.20
N SER A 215 -3.16 -12.14 -10.19
CA SER A 215 -3.50 -11.97 -11.62
C SER A 215 -4.57 -12.95 -12.14
N ASP A 216 -4.76 -14.07 -11.46
CA ASP A 216 -5.78 -15.07 -11.81
C ASP A 216 -7.14 -14.75 -11.18
N GLY A 217 -7.25 -13.63 -10.45
CA GLY A 217 -8.45 -13.22 -9.73
C GLY A 217 -8.70 -14.01 -8.45
N VAL A 218 -7.72 -14.77 -7.98
CA VAL A 218 -7.81 -15.53 -6.73
C VAL A 218 -7.51 -14.61 -5.55
N MET A 219 -8.44 -14.56 -4.59
CA MET A 219 -8.20 -13.93 -3.30
C MET A 219 -7.27 -14.82 -2.49
N PHE A 220 -6.02 -14.42 -2.34
CA PHE A 220 -5.01 -15.21 -1.63
C PHE A 220 -4.72 -14.72 -0.22
N GLU A 221 -5.13 -13.48 0.11
CA GLU A 221 -4.90 -12.87 1.41
C GLU A 221 -6.11 -12.08 1.90
N TYR A 222 -6.43 -12.24 3.18
CA TYR A 222 -7.16 -11.27 3.98
C TYR A 222 -6.27 -10.80 5.11
N THR A 223 -6.18 -9.49 5.31
CA THR A 223 -5.41 -8.90 6.40
C THR A 223 -6.24 -7.89 7.16
N GLN A 224 -6.18 -7.92 8.49
CA GLN A 224 -6.63 -6.85 9.35
C GLN A 224 -5.40 -6.22 10.02
N SER A 225 -5.12 -4.98 9.68
CA SER A 225 -4.01 -4.19 10.21
C SER A 225 -4.54 -3.21 11.25
N ARG A 226 -4.14 -3.36 12.50
CA ARG A 226 -4.53 -2.51 13.63
C ARG A 226 -3.40 -1.54 13.93
N HIS A 227 -3.64 -0.27 13.64
CA HIS A 227 -2.63 0.79 13.70
C HIS A 227 -2.77 1.62 14.96
N ARG A 228 -1.64 2.03 15.53
CA ARG A 228 -1.60 3.06 16.58
C ARG A 228 -2.27 4.35 16.09
N PRO A 229 -3.23 4.93 16.85
CA PRO A 229 -3.95 6.12 16.41
C PRO A 229 -3.07 7.36 16.24
N ASP A 230 -2.01 7.50 17.08
CA ASP A 230 -1.07 8.62 17.08
C ASP A 230 -0.15 8.66 15.85
N TYR A 231 0.08 7.50 15.20
CA TYR A 231 0.91 7.38 14.00
C TYR A 231 0.12 7.12 12.72
N PHE A 232 -1.17 6.86 12.81
CA PHE A 232 -1.98 6.57 11.63
C PHE A 232 -2.24 7.85 10.83
N ARG A 233 -1.80 7.86 9.58
CA ARG A 233 -2.09 8.91 8.60
C ARG A 233 -2.63 8.24 7.34
N PHE A 234 -3.76 8.72 6.89
CA PHE A 234 -4.36 8.31 5.63
C PHE A 234 -4.24 9.45 4.63
N TYR A 235 -3.72 9.18 3.45
CA TYR A 235 -3.67 10.12 2.35
C TYR A 235 -4.39 9.54 1.14
N ASP A 236 -5.37 10.25 0.61
CA ASP A 236 -6.09 9.92 -0.60
C ASP A 236 -6.18 11.14 -1.53
N ASN A 237 -6.08 10.91 -2.83
CA ASN A 237 -6.27 11.94 -3.84
C ASN A 237 -7.64 11.76 -4.50
N ALA A 238 -8.66 12.42 -3.95
CA ALA A 238 -10.00 12.38 -4.49
C ALA A 238 -10.17 13.28 -5.72
N VAL A 239 -10.52 12.69 -6.85
CA VAL A 239 -10.79 13.43 -8.10
C VAL A 239 -12.29 13.53 -8.33
N ARG A 240 -12.78 14.77 -8.51
CA ARG A 240 -14.19 15.00 -8.87
C ARG A 240 -14.41 14.62 -10.35
N LYS A 241 -15.26 13.63 -10.60
CA LYS A 241 -15.74 13.35 -11.96
C LYS A 241 -16.73 14.44 -12.33
N SER A 242 -16.46 15.19 -13.40
CA SER A 242 -17.49 16.03 -14.03
C SER A 242 -18.48 15.10 -14.72
N ASN A 243 -19.76 15.30 -14.44
CA ASN A 243 -20.85 14.66 -15.18
C ASN A 243 -20.86 15.16 -16.63
#